data_927337352209aa54bd0ab1c9bc35899e
#
_entry.id   927337352209aa54bd0ab1c9bc35899e
#
_cell.length_a   1.000
_cell.length_b   1.000
_cell.length_c   1.000
_cell.angle_alpha   90.00
_cell.angle_beta   90.00
_cell.angle_gamma   90.00
#
_symmetry.space_group_name_H-M   'P 1'
#
loop_
_entity.id
_entity.type
_entity.pdbx_description
1 polymer ?
#
loop_
_entity_poly.entity_id
_entity_poly.type
_entity_poly.pdbx_seq_one_letter_code
_entity_poly.pdbx_strand_id
1 'polypeptide(L)' 'MIYKILIEQNGEFVDLGETIECEFEQTQEIIDGLQSEHGCCCALEAVSE' A
#
# COMPACT_ATOMS: atom_id res chain seq x y z
N MET A 1 12.97 2.38 -2.78
CA MET A 1 12.53 1.55 -1.65
C MET A 1 11.42 0.62 -2.07
N ILE A 2 11.35 -0.51 -1.43
CA ILE A 2 10.30 -1.50 -1.71
C ILE A 2 9.28 -1.45 -0.58
N TYR A 3 8.00 -1.42 -0.97
CA TYR A 3 6.90 -1.37 -0.02
C TYR A 3 5.95 -2.52 -0.27
N LYS A 4 5.42 -3.12 0.82
CA LYS A 4 4.30 -4.05 0.70
C LYS A 4 3.00 -3.27 0.67
N ILE A 5 2.05 -3.79 -0.09
CA ILE A 5 0.72 -3.18 -0.18
C ILE A 5 -0.19 -3.84 0.85
N LEU A 6 -0.80 -3.00 1.67
CA LEU A 6 -1.76 -3.45 2.69
C LEU A 6 -3.12 -2.88 2.35
N ILE A 7 -4.15 -3.67 2.54
CA ILE A 7 -5.53 -3.21 2.35
C ILE A 7 -6.31 -3.42 3.64
N GLU A 8 -7.31 -2.59 3.85
CA GLU A 8 -8.15 -2.70 5.03
C GLU A 8 -9.27 -3.71 4.79
N GLN A 9 -9.41 -4.67 5.71
CA GLN A 9 -10.48 -5.64 5.71
C GLN A 9 -11.01 -5.77 7.13
N ASN A 10 -12.28 -5.50 7.33
CA ASN A 10 -12.93 -5.62 8.64
C ASN A 10 -12.22 -4.84 9.75
N GLY A 11 -11.74 -3.65 9.42
CA GLY A 11 -11.07 -2.78 10.38
C GLY A 11 -9.60 -3.10 10.62
N GLU A 12 -9.03 -4.03 9.86
CA GLU A 12 -7.62 -4.40 9.98
C GLU A 12 -6.92 -4.31 8.63
N PHE A 13 -5.65 -3.93 8.66
CA PHE A 13 -4.84 -3.94 7.45
C PHE A 13 -4.23 -5.32 7.27
N VAL A 14 -4.40 -5.88 6.08
CA VAL A 14 -3.86 -7.19 5.74
C VAL A 14 -2.94 -7.07 4.53
N ASP A 15 -1.93 -7.91 4.48
CA ASP A 15 -0.98 -7.94 3.39
C ASP A 15 -1.65 -8.48 2.13
N LEU A 16 -1.66 -7.69 1.07
CA LEU A 16 -2.26 -8.08 -0.20
C LEU A 16 -1.44 -9.16 -0.92
N GLY A 17 -0.18 -9.31 -0.54
CA GLY A 17 0.72 -10.27 -1.18
C GLY A 17 1.49 -9.68 -2.34
N GLU A 18 1.46 -8.36 -2.49
CA GLU A 18 2.17 -7.67 -3.56
C GLU A 18 3.08 -6.61 -3.00
N THR A 19 4.13 -6.29 -3.76
CA THR A 19 5.05 -5.24 -3.41
C THR A 19 5.20 -4.28 -4.58
N ILE A 20 5.65 -3.07 -4.29
CA ILE A 20 5.97 -2.08 -5.32
C ILE A 20 7.28 -1.41 -4.95
N GLU A 21 7.96 -0.91 -5.96
CA GLU A 21 9.18 -0.13 -5.76
C GLU A 21 8.90 1.32 -6.13
N CYS A 22 9.16 2.24 -5.22
CA CYS A 22 8.97 3.66 -5.46
C CYS A 22 9.74 4.47 -4.43
N GLU A 23 9.79 5.78 -4.65
CA GLU A 23 10.38 6.72 -3.70
C GLU A 23 9.35 7.06 -2.63
N PHE A 24 9.83 7.43 -1.44
CA PHE A 24 8.96 7.81 -0.35
C PHE A 24 7.95 8.91 -0.76
N GLU A 25 8.41 9.86 -1.56
CA GLU A 25 7.57 10.98 -1.99
C GLU A 25 6.42 10.57 -2.89
N GLN A 26 6.52 9.39 -3.49
CA GLN A 26 5.48 8.86 -4.38
C GLN A 26 4.44 8.03 -3.66
N THR A 27 4.69 7.69 -2.40
CA THR A 27 3.80 6.78 -1.66
C THR A 27 2.38 7.29 -1.54
N GLN A 28 2.19 8.58 -1.27
CA GLN A 28 0.85 9.14 -1.10
C GLN A 28 0.05 9.03 -2.41
N GLU A 29 0.68 9.34 -3.52
CA GLU A 29 0.03 9.25 -4.83
C GLU A 29 -0.37 7.81 -5.15
N ILE A 30 0.51 6.87 -4.82
CA ILE A 30 0.25 5.46 -5.05
C ILE A 30 -0.88 4.97 -4.15
N ILE A 31 -0.87 5.37 -2.88
CA ILE A 31 -1.94 5.02 -1.95
C ILE A 31 -3.29 5.54 -2.46
N ASP A 32 -3.33 6.78 -2.93
CA ASP A 32 -4.56 7.37 -3.46
C ASP A 32 -5.10 6.56 -4.63
N GLY A 33 -4.21 6.13 -5.53
CA GLY A 33 -4.59 5.31 -6.65
C GLY A 33 -5.11 3.94 -6.23
N LEU A 34 -4.46 3.32 -5.25
CA LEU A 34 -4.88 2.01 -4.76
C LEU A 34 -6.24 2.10 -4.07
N GLN A 35 -6.47 3.14 -3.28
CA GLN A 35 -7.75 3.32 -2.61
C GLN A 35 -8.88 3.51 -3.60
N SER A 36 -8.62 4.21 -4.70
CA SER A 36 -9.60 4.39 -5.75
C SER A 36 -9.89 3.08 -6.46
N GLU A 37 -8.87 2.29 -6.72
CA GLU A 37 -9.01 1.02 -7.43
C GLU A 37 -9.70 -0.04 -6.58
N HIS A 38 -9.32 -0.15 -5.31
CA HIS A 38 -9.85 -1.20 -4.43
C HIS A 38 -11.11 -0.80 -3.67
N GLY A 39 -11.39 0.51 -3.61
CA GLY A 39 -12.56 1.00 -2.90
C GLY A 39 -12.47 0.90 -1.39
N CYS A 40 -11.28 0.77 -0.84
CA CYS A 40 -11.07 0.70 0.60
C CYS A 40 -9.74 1.36 0.96
N CYS A 41 -9.50 1.55 2.24
CA CYS A 41 -8.26 2.15 2.69
C CYS A 41 -7.07 1.24 2.37
N CYS A 42 -5.99 1.83 1.92
CA CYS A 42 -4.77 1.12 1.61
C CYS A 42 -3.59 1.78 2.30
N ALA A 43 -2.54 1.02 2.51
CA ALA A 43 -1.33 1.52 3.12
C ALA A 43 -0.11 0.86 2.47
N LEU A 44 1.04 1.47 2.66
CA LEU A 44 2.30 0.93 2.18
C LEU A 44 3.22 0.80 3.38
N GLU A 45 3.87 -0.34 3.50
CA GLU A 45 4.82 -0.60 4.58
C GLU A 45 6.19 -0.89 3.98
N ALA A 46 7.20 -0.15 4.44
CA ALA A 46 8.56 -0.34 3.94
C ALA A 46 9.06 -1.75 4.27
N VAL A 47 9.61 -2.40 3.26
CA VAL A 47 10.16 -3.74 3.43
C VAL A 47 11.66 -3.61 3.63
N SER A 48 12.16 -4.28 4.65
CA SER A 48 13.58 -4.31 4.92
C SER A 48 14.27 -5.20 3.89
N GLU A 49 15.31 -4.67 3.30
CA GLU A 49 16.10 -5.44 2.33
C GLU A 49 17.14 -6.29 3.05
#